data_513dc464bb3a8215f1e9e5bd1caca028
#
_entry.id   513dc464bb3a8215f1e9e5bd1caca028
#
_cell.length_a   1.000
_cell.length_b   1.000
_cell.length_c   1.000
_cell.angle_alpha   90.00
_cell.angle_beta   90.00
_cell.angle_gamma   90.00
#
_symmetry.space_group_name_H-M   'P 1'
#
loop_
_entity.id
_entity.type
_entity.pdbx_description
1 polymer ?
#
loop_
_entity_poly.entity_id
_entity_poly.type
_entity_poly.pdbx_seq_one_letter_code
_entity_poly.pdbx_strand_id
1 'polypeptide(L)'
;FQPKAVAKGGPTGLWQLMPNTASHFGLRIGGRRDGRYSVFASTDAALEYLGKLQKMFGHWQTSIMAYNTGDSRMRSSLKRQNLAQADAERRLPTGLAPHTYAYVKKIQALSCFFLDAQRFGVTLPRDAKFMPLPSDLDPPVLDNGN
;
A
#
# COMPACT_ATOMS: atom_id res chain seq x y z
N PHE A 1 3.24 -12.15 2.63
CA PHE A 1 2.08 -11.70 1.84
C PHE A 1 0.96 -12.72 1.98
N GLN A 2 -0.21 -12.29 2.48
CA GLN A 2 -1.37 -13.17 2.69
C GLN A 2 -2.61 -12.49 2.07
N PRO A 3 -3.03 -12.90 0.86
CA PRO A 3 -4.16 -12.26 0.15
C PRO A 3 -5.49 -12.31 0.91
N LYS A 4 -5.64 -13.27 1.82
CA LYS A 4 -6.86 -13.45 2.64
C LYS A 4 -6.72 -12.90 4.07
N ALA A 5 -5.65 -12.15 4.38
CA ALA A 5 -5.44 -11.60 5.71
C ALA A 5 -6.51 -10.57 6.08
N VAL A 6 -7.00 -10.66 7.31
CA VAL A 6 -7.89 -9.67 7.94
C VAL A 6 -7.27 -9.22 9.24
N ALA A 7 -6.98 -7.94 9.37
CA ALA A 7 -6.43 -7.37 10.58
C ALA A 7 -7.54 -6.81 11.49
N LYS A 8 -7.24 -6.72 12.78
CA LYS A 8 -8.13 -6.08 13.75
C LYS A 8 -8.38 -4.62 13.33
N GLY A 9 -9.65 -4.23 13.22
CA GLY A 9 -10.04 -2.89 12.77
C GLY A 9 -10.41 -2.78 11.29
N GLY A 10 -10.36 -3.88 10.53
CA GLY A 10 -10.93 -3.99 9.21
C GLY A 10 -10.01 -3.91 7.99
N PRO A 11 -8.68 -3.63 8.11
CA PRO A 11 -7.79 -3.77 6.96
C PRO A 11 -7.81 -5.20 6.44
N THR A 12 -7.93 -5.37 5.13
CA THR A 12 -8.17 -6.69 4.52
C THR A 12 -7.37 -6.87 3.24
N GLY A 13 -6.99 -8.12 2.96
CA GLY A 13 -6.35 -8.55 1.73
C GLY A 13 -4.86 -8.26 1.66
N LEU A 14 -4.28 -8.45 0.48
CA LEU A 14 -2.85 -8.27 0.22
C LEU A 14 -2.35 -6.87 0.61
N TRP A 15 -3.13 -5.86 0.27
CA TRP A 15 -2.80 -4.45 0.46
C TRP A 15 -3.31 -3.86 1.77
N GLN A 16 -4.01 -4.65 2.58
CA GLN A 16 -4.57 -4.24 3.87
C GLN A 16 -5.36 -2.91 3.76
N LEU A 17 -6.21 -2.82 2.73
CA LEU A 17 -7.06 -1.65 2.52
C LEU A 17 -8.19 -1.59 3.54
N MET A 18 -8.37 -0.41 4.15
CA MET A 18 -9.55 -0.14 4.96
C MET A 18 -10.81 -0.12 4.08
N PRO A 19 -11.98 -0.53 4.60
CA PRO A 19 -13.23 -0.56 3.82
C PRO A 19 -13.52 0.76 3.10
N ASN A 20 -13.43 1.88 3.81
CA ASN A 20 -13.71 3.21 3.25
C ASN A 20 -12.73 3.59 2.15
N THR A 21 -11.43 3.29 2.34
CA THR A 21 -10.41 3.53 1.32
C THR A 21 -10.70 2.68 0.09
N ALA A 22 -10.92 1.39 0.28
CA ALA A 22 -11.19 0.47 -0.81
C ALA A 22 -12.44 0.86 -1.62
N SER A 23 -13.53 1.22 -0.94
CA SER A 23 -14.76 1.71 -1.58
C SER A 23 -14.52 3.00 -2.36
N HIS A 24 -13.71 3.94 -1.81
CA HIS A 24 -13.38 5.19 -2.49
C HIS A 24 -12.63 4.97 -3.82
N PHE A 25 -11.84 3.89 -3.90
CA PHE A 25 -11.12 3.48 -5.11
C PHE A 25 -11.84 2.35 -5.87
N GLY A 26 -13.17 2.32 -5.82
CA GLY A 26 -14.01 1.49 -6.68
C GLY A 26 -14.14 0.02 -6.29
N LEU A 27 -13.57 -0.40 -5.16
CA LEU A 27 -13.72 -1.80 -4.73
C LEU A 27 -15.08 -2.02 -4.05
N ARG A 28 -15.75 -3.09 -4.44
CA ARG A 28 -16.92 -3.58 -3.73
C ARG A 28 -16.48 -4.13 -2.37
N ILE A 29 -17.21 -3.81 -1.30
CA ILE A 29 -16.89 -4.21 0.06
C ILE A 29 -17.95 -5.15 0.62
N GLY A 30 -17.47 -6.19 1.28
CA GLY A 30 -18.29 -7.13 2.03
C GLY A 30 -18.81 -8.35 1.25
N GLY A 31 -19.21 -9.37 2.02
CA GLY A 31 -19.72 -10.63 1.49
C GLY A 31 -18.66 -11.46 0.78
N ARG A 32 -19.15 -12.42 -0.04
CA ARG A 32 -18.27 -13.34 -0.81
C ARG A 32 -17.47 -12.63 -1.92
N ARG A 33 -17.82 -11.39 -2.25
CA ARG A 33 -17.25 -10.62 -3.37
C ARG A 33 -16.57 -9.33 -2.90
N ASP A 34 -15.93 -9.37 -1.75
CA ASP A 34 -15.13 -8.24 -1.27
C ASP A 34 -13.88 -8.12 -2.14
N GLY A 35 -13.81 -7.04 -2.93
CA GLY A 35 -12.74 -6.78 -3.90
C GLY A 35 -11.35 -6.63 -3.28
N ARG A 36 -11.26 -6.45 -1.96
CA ARG A 36 -9.98 -6.40 -1.25
C ARG A 36 -9.24 -7.73 -1.24
N TYR A 37 -9.95 -8.83 -1.49
CA TYR A 37 -9.35 -10.16 -1.62
C TYR A 37 -8.84 -10.46 -3.04
N SER A 38 -9.31 -9.72 -4.05
CA SER A 38 -8.77 -9.82 -5.40
C SER A 38 -7.38 -9.19 -5.45
N VAL A 39 -6.39 -9.96 -5.89
CA VAL A 39 -5.02 -9.48 -6.00
C VAL A 39 -4.93 -8.36 -7.05
N PHE A 40 -5.57 -8.52 -8.20
CA PHE A 40 -5.56 -7.53 -9.26
C PHE A 40 -6.31 -6.27 -8.87
N ALA A 41 -7.59 -6.38 -8.55
CA ALA A 41 -8.42 -5.23 -8.23
C ALA A 41 -7.90 -4.45 -7.01
N SER A 42 -7.43 -5.15 -5.96
CA SER A 42 -6.86 -4.48 -4.80
C SER A 42 -5.50 -3.84 -5.09
N THR A 43 -4.73 -4.37 -6.03
CA THR A 43 -3.47 -3.76 -6.46
C THR A 43 -3.73 -2.47 -7.22
N ASP A 44 -4.66 -2.47 -8.17
CA ASP A 44 -5.04 -1.27 -8.90
C ASP A 44 -5.51 -0.15 -7.96
N ALA A 45 -6.42 -0.48 -7.04
CA ALA A 45 -6.91 0.47 -6.03
C ALA A 45 -5.79 0.98 -5.11
N ALA A 46 -4.86 0.12 -4.71
CA ALA A 46 -3.73 0.51 -3.85
C ALA A 46 -2.74 1.42 -4.58
N LEU A 47 -2.45 1.15 -5.85
CA LEU A 47 -1.58 1.99 -6.68
C LEU A 47 -2.21 3.36 -6.94
N GLU A 48 -3.51 3.41 -7.22
CA GLU A 48 -4.24 4.66 -7.36
C GLU A 48 -4.23 5.48 -6.07
N TYR A 49 -4.46 4.82 -4.92
CA TYR A 49 -4.36 5.47 -3.62
C TYR A 49 -2.96 6.00 -3.33
N LEU A 50 -1.90 5.22 -3.61
CA LEU A 50 -0.52 5.67 -3.46
C LEU A 50 -0.21 6.86 -4.37
N GLY A 51 -0.69 6.86 -5.61
CA GLY A 51 -0.57 7.99 -6.53
C GLY A 51 -1.26 9.26 -6.01
N LYS A 52 -2.45 9.13 -5.41
CA LYS A 52 -3.15 10.24 -4.74
C LYS A 52 -2.34 10.77 -3.55
N LEU A 53 -1.80 9.89 -2.73
CA LEU A 53 -0.97 10.28 -1.59
C LEU A 53 0.32 10.98 -2.04
N GLN A 54 0.94 10.51 -3.12
CA GLN A 54 2.13 11.12 -3.68
C GLN A 54 1.84 12.54 -4.19
N LYS A 55 0.73 12.74 -4.90
CA LYS A 55 0.29 14.07 -5.31
C LYS A 55 0.00 14.98 -4.12
N MET A 56 -0.53 14.43 -3.02
CA MET A 56 -0.89 15.18 -1.81
C MET A 56 0.32 15.58 -0.97
N PHE A 57 1.32 14.71 -0.85
CA PHE A 57 2.46 14.90 0.05
C PHE A 57 3.78 15.23 -0.67
N GLY A 58 3.85 15.07 -1.98
CA GLY A 58 5.01 15.41 -2.80
C GLY A 58 6.17 14.41 -2.75
N HIS A 59 6.30 13.64 -1.67
CA HIS A 59 7.42 12.71 -1.44
C HIS A 59 6.96 11.30 -1.13
N TRP A 60 7.61 10.31 -1.76
CA TRP A 60 7.26 8.90 -1.58
C TRP A 60 7.34 8.42 -0.14
N GLN A 61 8.36 8.87 0.61
CA GLN A 61 8.50 8.48 2.01
C GLN A 61 7.30 8.90 2.85
N THR A 62 6.88 10.15 2.73
CA THR A 62 5.70 10.68 3.43
C THR A 62 4.41 10.00 2.94
N SER A 63 4.32 9.71 1.65
CA SER A 63 3.18 9.00 1.05
C SER A 63 3.05 7.57 1.57
N ILE A 64 4.15 6.84 1.69
CA ILE A 64 4.18 5.50 2.27
C ILE A 64 3.82 5.53 3.76
N MET A 65 4.29 6.54 4.50
CA MET A 65 3.87 6.75 5.89
C MET A 65 2.36 7.03 5.98
N ALA A 66 1.84 7.87 5.08
CA ALA A 66 0.42 8.20 5.01
C ALA A 66 -0.44 6.99 4.62
N TYR A 67 0.05 6.12 3.74
CA TYR A 67 -0.62 4.86 3.41
C TYR A 67 -0.82 3.99 4.65
N ASN A 68 0.23 3.86 5.47
CA ASN A 68 0.20 3.04 6.67
C ASN A 68 -0.61 3.66 7.83
N THR A 69 -0.50 4.98 8.03
CA THR A 69 -1.10 5.65 9.20
C THR A 69 -2.43 6.34 8.90
N GLY A 70 -2.78 6.51 7.63
CA GLY A 70 -3.90 7.31 7.15
C GLY A 70 -3.50 8.76 6.82
N ASP A 71 -4.03 9.28 5.71
CA ASP A 71 -3.72 10.61 5.19
C ASP A 71 -4.10 11.75 6.15
N SER A 72 -5.22 11.63 6.84
CA SER A 72 -5.69 12.63 7.81
C SER A 72 -4.75 12.74 9.01
N ARG A 73 -4.28 11.60 9.54
CA ARG A 73 -3.31 11.56 10.64
C ARG A 73 -1.96 12.12 10.22
N MET A 74 -1.52 11.80 9.00
CA MET A 74 -0.29 12.34 8.45
C MET A 74 -0.37 13.86 8.29
N ARG A 75 -1.43 14.40 7.71
CA ARG A 75 -1.65 15.86 7.60
C ARG A 75 -1.64 16.54 8.96
N SER A 76 -2.32 15.96 9.94
CA SER A 76 -2.34 16.49 11.30
C SER A 76 -0.95 16.49 11.94
N SER A 77 -0.15 15.46 11.69
CA SER A 77 1.24 15.39 12.21
C SER A 77 2.12 16.47 11.58
N LEU A 78 2.09 16.63 10.26
CA LEU A 78 2.83 17.67 9.55
C LEU A 78 2.43 19.08 10.03
N LYS A 79 1.12 19.34 10.16
CA LYS A 79 0.59 20.62 10.63
C LYS A 79 1.08 20.96 12.05
N ARG A 80 1.04 20.01 12.98
CA ARG A 80 1.50 20.23 14.37
C ARG A 80 2.99 20.56 14.45
N GLN A 81 3.77 20.12 13.51
CA GLN A 81 5.22 20.34 13.49
C GLN A 81 5.63 21.51 12.59
N ASN A 82 4.66 22.20 12.01
CA ASN A 82 4.90 23.27 11.03
C ASN A 82 5.88 22.83 9.91
N LEU A 83 5.80 21.55 9.51
CA LEU A 83 6.62 20.99 8.43
C LEU A 83 5.91 21.24 7.10
N ALA A 84 6.55 22.03 6.24
CA ALA A 84 6.15 22.12 4.84
C ALA A 84 6.39 20.78 4.15
N GLN A 85 5.63 20.52 3.07
CA GLN A 85 5.80 19.27 2.30
C GLN A 85 7.26 19.06 1.86
N ALA A 86 7.96 20.11 1.46
CA ALA A 86 9.36 20.05 1.03
C ALA A 86 10.35 19.66 2.14
N ASP A 87 10.02 19.95 3.40
CA ASP A 87 10.89 19.63 4.53
C ASP A 87 10.66 18.22 5.09
N ALA A 88 9.52 17.62 4.78
CA ALA A 88 9.15 16.29 5.25
C ALA A 88 10.04 15.17 4.68
N GLU A 89 10.78 15.43 3.60
CA GLU A 89 11.78 14.52 3.05
C GLU A 89 13.04 14.46 3.90
N ARG A 90 13.44 15.59 4.47
CA ARG A 90 14.66 15.73 5.30
C ARG A 90 14.41 15.45 6.78
N ARG A 91 13.19 15.67 7.24
CA ARG A 91 12.77 15.43 8.64
C ARG A 91 11.54 14.57 8.67
N LEU A 92 11.69 13.34 9.15
CA LEU A 92 10.54 12.47 9.36
C LEU A 92 9.54 13.13 10.33
N PRO A 93 8.25 13.17 9.98
CA PRO A 93 7.20 13.59 10.89
C PRO A 93 7.26 12.77 12.18
N THR A 94 7.21 13.43 13.34
CA THR A 94 7.21 12.77 14.64
C THR A 94 5.79 12.52 15.15
N GLY A 95 5.66 11.75 16.24
CA GLY A 95 4.36 11.51 16.89
C GLY A 95 3.43 10.56 16.13
N LEU A 96 3.97 9.79 15.18
CA LEU A 96 3.29 8.65 14.58
C LEU A 96 3.61 7.37 15.36
N ALA A 97 2.82 6.33 15.14
CA ALA A 97 3.05 5.04 15.81
C ALA A 97 4.40 4.41 15.40
N PRO A 98 5.13 3.75 16.31
CA PRO A 98 6.42 3.13 16.01
C PRO A 98 6.40 2.19 14.81
N HIS A 99 5.30 1.45 14.61
CA HIS A 99 5.16 0.54 13.48
C HIS A 99 5.14 1.26 12.12
N THR A 100 4.71 2.53 12.04
CA THR A 100 4.75 3.32 10.81
C THR A 100 6.20 3.58 10.36
N TYR A 101 7.08 3.92 11.30
CA TYR A 101 8.51 4.10 11.00
C TYR A 101 9.17 2.78 10.58
N ALA A 102 8.85 1.70 11.29
CA ALA A 102 9.35 0.36 10.94
C ALA A 102 8.88 -0.08 9.55
N TYR A 103 7.64 0.25 9.17
CA TYR A 103 7.08 -0.02 7.85
C TYR A 103 7.88 0.66 6.73
N VAL A 104 8.17 1.96 6.89
CA VAL A 104 8.97 2.71 5.91
C VAL A 104 10.38 2.13 5.79
N LYS A 105 11.05 1.86 6.92
CA LYS A 105 12.39 1.24 6.90
C LYS A 105 12.41 -0.10 6.16
N LYS A 106 11.38 -0.93 6.35
CA LYS A 106 11.26 -2.21 5.62
C LYS A 106 11.12 -2.00 4.11
N ILE A 107 10.29 -1.04 3.68
CA ILE A 107 10.13 -0.74 2.25
C ILE A 107 11.43 -0.18 1.67
N GLN A 108 12.11 0.73 2.36
CA GLN A 108 13.40 1.25 1.92
C GLN A 108 14.45 0.13 1.77
N ALA A 109 14.54 -0.77 2.76
CA ALA A 109 15.44 -1.91 2.69
C ALA A 109 15.13 -2.84 1.51
N LEU A 110 13.85 -3.13 1.26
CA LEU A 110 13.42 -3.91 0.10
C LEU A 110 13.72 -3.18 -1.21
N SER A 111 13.52 -1.87 -1.28
CA SER A 111 13.86 -1.08 -2.47
C SER A 111 15.36 -1.14 -2.77
N CYS A 112 16.21 -0.97 -1.76
CA CYS A 112 17.67 -1.12 -1.92
C CYS A 112 18.03 -2.54 -2.40
N PHE A 113 17.38 -3.56 -1.84
CA PHE A 113 17.59 -4.95 -2.25
C PHE A 113 17.22 -5.18 -3.72
N PHE A 114 16.10 -4.69 -4.18
CA PHE A 114 15.66 -4.86 -5.57
C PHE A 114 16.47 -4.04 -6.57
N LEU A 115 17.01 -2.89 -6.16
CA LEU A 115 17.86 -2.05 -7.00
C LEU A 115 19.24 -2.67 -7.25
N ASP A 116 19.76 -3.43 -6.29
CA ASP A 116 21.07 -4.07 -6.38
C ASP A 116 21.03 -5.48 -5.76
N ALA A 117 20.17 -6.34 -6.31
CA ALA A 117 19.98 -7.69 -5.80
C ALA A 117 21.25 -8.55 -5.92
N GLN A 118 22.09 -8.29 -6.92
CA GLN A 118 23.35 -9.01 -7.13
C GLN A 118 24.32 -8.81 -5.97
N ARG A 119 24.36 -7.63 -5.37
CA ARG A 119 25.16 -7.36 -4.17
C ARG A 119 24.79 -8.28 -2.99
N PHE A 120 23.57 -8.78 -2.98
CA PHE A 120 23.05 -9.71 -1.96
C PHE A 120 23.09 -11.17 -2.42
N GLY A 121 23.78 -11.47 -3.54
CA GLY A 121 23.90 -12.82 -4.07
C GLY A 121 22.60 -13.34 -4.72
N VAL A 122 21.65 -12.46 -5.04
CA VAL A 122 20.35 -12.83 -5.63
C VAL A 122 20.30 -12.38 -7.08
N THR A 123 19.94 -13.30 -7.97
CA THR A 123 19.63 -13.00 -9.37
C THR A 123 18.13 -12.83 -9.55
N LEU A 124 17.71 -11.61 -9.83
CA LEU A 124 16.31 -11.35 -10.19
C LEU A 124 16.07 -11.77 -11.63
N PRO A 125 14.90 -12.34 -11.96
CA PRO A 125 14.53 -12.62 -13.35
C PRO A 125 14.54 -11.30 -14.15
N ARG A 126 15.38 -11.23 -15.19
CA ARG A 126 15.47 -10.05 -16.06
C ARG A 126 14.20 -9.84 -16.90
N ASP A 127 13.52 -10.94 -17.19
CA ASP A 127 12.26 -10.96 -17.91
C ASP A 127 11.20 -11.54 -16.97
N ALA A 128 10.69 -10.74 -16.05
CA ALA A 128 9.44 -11.09 -15.37
C ALA A 128 8.32 -11.13 -16.40
N LYS A 129 8.29 -12.19 -17.23
CA LYS A 129 7.12 -12.52 -18.01
C LYS A 129 5.98 -12.73 -17.02
N PHE A 130 4.85 -12.17 -17.32
CA PHE A 130 3.62 -12.38 -16.57
C PHE A 130 3.52 -13.84 -16.15
N MET A 131 3.75 -14.14 -14.90
CA MET A 131 3.34 -15.41 -14.32
C MET A 131 1.85 -15.27 -14.06
N PRO A 132 1.01 -16.12 -14.67
CA PRO A 132 -0.39 -16.17 -14.30
C PRO A 132 -0.46 -16.47 -12.80
N LEU A 133 -1.18 -15.61 -12.06
CA LEU A 133 -1.45 -15.89 -10.66
C LEU A 133 -2.26 -17.20 -10.60
N PRO A 134 -1.97 -18.07 -9.63
CA PRO A 134 -2.83 -19.22 -9.37
C PRO A 134 -4.27 -18.78 -9.22
N SER A 135 -5.20 -19.48 -9.83
CA SER A 135 -6.64 -19.13 -9.85
C SER A 135 -7.29 -19.06 -8.48
N ASP A 136 -6.68 -19.63 -7.46
CA ASP A 136 -7.11 -19.58 -6.07
C ASP A 136 -6.72 -18.27 -5.36
N LEU A 137 -5.81 -17.48 -5.92
CA LEU A 137 -5.43 -16.17 -5.41
C LEU A 137 -6.37 -15.05 -5.87
N ASP A 138 -7.03 -15.24 -6.98
CA ASP A 138 -8.01 -14.28 -7.48
C ASP A 138 -9.35 -15.01 -7.66
N PRO A 139 -10.26 -14.94 -6.67
CA PRO A 139 -11.56 -15.58 -6.80
C PRO A 139 -12.24 -15.06 -8.07
N PRO A 140 -12.89 -15.93 -8.86
CA PRO A 140 -13.50 -15.53 -10.11
C PRO A 140 -14.43 -14.33 -9.85
N VAL A 141 -14.19 -13.25 -10.57
CA VAL A 141 -15.15 -12.17 -10.71
C VAL A 141 -16.33 -12.82 -11.43
N LEU A 142 -17.31 -13.27 -10.66
CA LEU A 142 -18.53 -13.79 -11.25
C LEU A 142 -19.16 -12.62 -12.01
N ASP A 143 -19.06 -12.72 -13.32
CA ASP A 143 -19.74 -11.81 -14.23
C ASP A 143 -21.23 -11.77 -13.84
N ASN A 144 -21.67 -10.63 -13.39
CA ASN A 144 -23.10 -10.41 -13.18
C ASN A 144 -23.67 -10.10 -14.56
N GLY A 145 -23.94 -11.15 -15.32
CA GLY A 145 -24.97 -11.01 -16.33
C GLY A 145 -26.20 -10.44 -15.64
N ASN A 146 -26.58 -9.24 -16.02
CA ASN A 146 -27.79 -8.47 -15.74
C ASN A 146 -28.55 -8.76 -14.44
#